data_a03f6c7b189955cba2873292c297987a
#
_entry.id   a03f6c7b189955cba2873292c297987a
#
_cell.length_a   1.000
_cell.length_b   1.000
_cell.length_c   1.000
_cell.angle_alpha   90.00
_cell.angle_beta   90.00
_cell.angle_gamma   90.00
#
_symmetry.space_group_name_H-M   'P 1'
#
loop_
_entity.id
_entity.type
_entity.pdbx_description
1 polymer ?
#
loop_
_entity_poly.entity_id
_entity_poly.type
_entity_poly.pdbx_seq_one_letter_code
_entity_poly.pdbx_strand_id
1 'polypeptide(L)'
;QQRVIVVGGGYFSRELQERISSEISRQNDLHNISMSITQTSAELVRAYIGDQNIFVPKKLGDAYEYLMENDNSSVVSGGLKIGWSTDMDSAVFADIIGVDRIYKISNVNYLYDLDPDVNKDAKIIKDISWEGYFSLFGISEDDVHEPNNSIPVDRECSLFCHKKGISFFICGGKDLASNEKNLEEIISDGSLIHP
;
A
#
# COMPACT_ATOMS: atom_id res chain seq x y z
N GLN A 1 -3.32 -14.96 -16.04
CA GLN A 1 -2.65 -14.55 -14.80
C GLN A 1 -3.45 -13.44 -14.13
N GLN A 2 -3.74 -13.61 -12.83
CA GLN A 2 -4.46 -12.62 -12.03
C GLN A 2 -3.61 -11.35 -11.83
N ARG A 3 -4.27 -10.19 -11.80
CA ARG A 3 -3.65 -8.88 -11.55
C ARG A 3 -4.45 -8.13 -10.49
N VAL A 4 -3.78 -7.59 -9.50
CA VAL A 4 -4.41 -6.78 -8.46
C VAL A 4 -3.69 -5.44 -8.36
N ILE A 5 -4.44 -4.36 -8.41
CA ILE A 5 -3.97 -2.99 -8.16
C ILE A 5 -4.71 -2.49 -6.93
N VAL A 6 -3.98 -2.17 -5.87
CA VAL A 6 -4.56 -1.56 -4.66
C VAL A 6 -4.27 -0.07 -4.68
N VAL A 7 -5.30 0.74 -4.54
CA VAL A 7 -5.23 2.20 -4.67
C VAL A 7 -5.32 2.84 -3.28
N GLY A 8 -4.27 3.54 -2.88
CA GLY A 8 -4.25 4.32 -1.64
C GLY A 8 -5.06 5.61 -1.73
N GLY A 9 -5.28 6.25 -0.58
CA GLY A 9 -6.03 7.52 -0.50
C GLY A 9 -5.32 8.73 -1.09
N GLY A 10 -4.00 8.67 -1.28
CA GLY A 10 -3.19 9.72 -1.88
C GLY A 10 -3.24 11.06 -1.11
N TYR A 11 -3.00 12.15 -1.85
CA TYR A 11 -3.06 13.52 -1.31
C TYR A 11 -4.45 13.87 -0.79
N PHE A 12 -5.49 13.50 -1.55
CA PHE A 12 -6.86 13.87 -1.22
C PHE A 12 -7.34 13.31 0.13
N SER A 13 -6.99 12.07 0.44
CA SER A 13 -7.32 11.46 1.74
C SER A 13 -6.61 12.17 2.90
N ARG A 14 -5.32 12.48 2.73
CA ARG A 14 -4.55 13.20 3.76
C ARG A 14 -5.10 14.59 4.01
N GLU A 15 -5.32 15.38 2.95
CA GLU A 15 -5.86 16.74 3.06
C GLU A 15 -7.23 16.74 3.73
N LEU A 16 -8.12 15.81 3.35
CA LEU A 16 -9.43 15.73 3.97
C LEU A 16 -9.33 15.35 5.45
N GLN A 17 -8.50 14.36 5.80
CA GLN A 17 -8.29 13.97 7.20
C GLN A 17 -7.77 15.13 8.05
N GLU A 18 -6.80 15.88 7.57
CA GLU A 18 -6.28 17.07 8.28
C GLU A 18 -7.37 18.09 8.55
N ARG A 19 -8.25 18.34 7.57
CA ARG A 19 -9.35 19.31 7.71
C ARG A 19 -10.43 18.88 8.69
N ILE A 20 -10.78 17.58 8.71
CA ILE A 20 -11.91 17.07 9.51
C ILE A 20 -11.50 16.48 10.86
N SER A 21 -10.22 16.24 11.10
CA SER A 21 -9.73 15.59 12.33
C SER A 21 -10.04 16.38 13.60
N SER A 22 -10.16 17.71 13.50
CA SER A 22 -10.58 18.57 14.61
C SER A 22 -12.09 18.51 14.92
N GLU A 23 -12.90 18.07 13.96
CA GLU A 23 -14.36 18.03 14.06
C GLU A 23 -14.91 16.64 14.35
N ILE A 24 -14.17 15.60 13.91
CA ILE A 24 -14.56 14.19 14.05
C ILE A 24 -13.64 13.51 15.05
N SER A 25 -14.17 13.24 16.26
CA SER A 25 -13.40 12.63 17.34
C SER A 25 -13.31 11.10 17.28
N ARG A 26 -14.24 10.43 16.57
CA ARG A 26 -14.27 8.97 16.49
C ARG A 26 -13.36 8.45 15.40
N GLN A 27 -12.31 7.74 15.77
CA GLN A 27 -11.32 7.17 14.85
C GLN A 27 -11.96 6.28 13.77
N ASN A 28 -12.96 5.47 14.13
CA ASN A 28 -13.67 4.62 13.18
C ASN A 28 -14.39 5.42 12.08
N ASP A 29 -14.89 6.61 12.38
CA ASP A 29 -15.52 7.46 11.37
C ASP A 29 -14.50 8.04 10.41
N LEU A 30 -13.32 8.46 10.91
CA LEU A 30 -12.20 8.88 10.07
C LEU A 30 -11.70 7.73 9.17
N HIS A 31 -11.59 6.51 9.71
CA HIS A 31 -11.24 5.34 8.92
C HIS A 31 -12.27 5.03 7.83
N ASN A 32 -13.57 5.10 8.14
CA ASN A 32 -14.64 4.91 7.16
C ASN A 32 -14.57 5.93 6.01
N ILE A 33 -14.35 7.20 6.36
CA ILE A 33 -14.19 8.27 5.36
C ILE A 33 -12.99 8.00 4.46
N SER A 34 -11.84 7.68 5.05
CA SER A 34 -10.62 7.36 4.31
C SER A 34 -10.80 6.15 3.39
N MET A 35 -11.44 5.10 3.88
CA MET A 35 -11.77 3.92 3.08
C MET A 35 -12.68 4.27 1.90
N SER A 36 -13.69 5.12 2.09
CA SER A 36 -14.58 5.59 1.02
C SER A 36 -13.82 6.38 -0.06
N ILE A 37 -12.80 7.15 0.33
CA ILE A 37 -11.92 7.87 -0.61
C ILE A 37 -11.10 6.88 -1.44
N THR A 38 -10.49 5.87 -0.81
CA THR A 38 -9.73 4.86 -1.54
C THR A 38 -10.59 4.05 -2.49
N GLN A 39 -11.83 3.75 -2.10
CA GLN A 39 -12.83 3.09 -2.95
C GLN A 39 -13.22 3.95 -4.17
N THR A 40 -13.39 5.26 -3.97
CA THR A 40 -13.63 6.20 -5.08
C THR A 40 -12.42 6.29 -6.00
N SER A 41 -11.20 6.31 -5.43
CA SER A 41 -9.96 6.31 -6.20
C SER A 41 -9.79 5.03 -7.03
N ALA A 42 -10.20 3.87 -6.50
CA ALA A 42 -10.19 2.61 -7.25
C ALA A 42 -11.14 2.65 -8.45
N GLU A 43 -12.35 3.20 -8.29
CA GLU A 43 -13.27 3.39 -9.43
C GLU A 43 -12.72 4.37 -10.48
N LEU A 44 -12.03 5.43 -10.06
CA LEU A 44 -11.36 6.35 -10.99
C LEU A 44 -10.25 5.65 -11.78
N VAL A 45 -9.42 4.84 -11.12
CA VAL A 45 -8.36 4.07 -11.79
C VAL A 45 -8.97 3.08 -12.78
N ARG A 46 -10.00 2.32 -12.38
CA ARG A 46 -10.73 1.43 -13.29
C ARG A 46 -11.27 2.16 -14.51
N ALA A 47 -11.93 3.30 -14.29
CA ALA A 47 -12.48 4.12 -15.36
C ALA A 47 -11.41 4.66 -16.31
N TYR A 48 -10.25 5.05 -15.76
CA TYR A 48 -9.10 5.52 -16.53
C TYR A 48 -8.47 4.41 -17.40
N ILE A 49 -8.37 3.18 -16.86
CA ILE A 49 -7.91 2.01 -17.62
C ILE A 49 -8.89 1.68 -18.77
N GLY A 50 -10.19 1.93 -18.60
CA GLY A 50 -11.20 1.77 -19.62
C GLY A 50 -11.62 0.31 -19.87
N ASP A 51 -11.15 -0.65 -19.09
CA ASP A 51 -11.55 -2.06 -19.19
C ASP A 51 -12.74 -2.34 -18.27
N GLN A 52 -13.87 -2.70 -18.87
CA GLN A 52 -15.13 -3.01 -18.18
C GLN A 52 -15.08 -4.33 -17.39
N ASN A 53 -14.11 -5.20 -17.70
CA ASN A 53 -13.97 -6.50 -17.03
C ASN A 53 -13.17 -6.41 -15.71
N ILE A 54 -12.63 -5.25 -15.38
CA ILE A 54 -11.96 -5.04 -14.11
C ILE A 54 -12.99 -5.00 -12.98
N PHE A 55 -12.84 -5.89 -12.01
CA PHE A 55 -13.68 -5.93 -10.83
C PHE A 55 -13.19 -4.94 -9.76
N VAL A 56 -14.12 -4.19 -9.15
CA VAL A 56 -13.84 -3.28 -8.03
C VAL A 56 -14.62 -3.76 -6.80
N PRO A 57 -14.00 -4.55 -5.92
CA PRO A 57 -14.66 -5.10 -4.74
C PRO A 57 -14.98 -4.01 -3.72
N LYS A 58 -16.07 -4.18 -2.98
CA LYS A 58 -16.45 -3.31 -1.86
C LYS A 58 -16.13 -3.94 -0.49
N LYS A 59 -15.90 -5.24 -0.47
CA LYS A 59 -15.57 -6.04 0.71
C LYS A 59 -14.52 -7.08 0.37
N LEU A 60 -13.75 -7.51 1.36
CA LEU A 60 -12.73 -8.55 1.19
C LEU A 60 -13.34 -9.88 0.71
N GLY A 61 -14.52 -10.25 1.22
CA GLY A 61 -15.22 -11.46 0.79
C GLY A 61 -15.53 -11.48 -0.70
N ASP A 62 -16.05 -10.36 -1.24
CA ASP A 62 -16.37 -10.23 -2.67
C ASP A 62 -15.10 -10.36 -3.53
N ALA A 63 -13.99 -9.79 -3.06
CA ALA A 63 -12.69 -9.89 -3.72
C ALA A 63 -12.17 -11.33 -3.74
N TYR A 64 -12.26 -12.01 -2.61
CA TYR A 64 -11.81 -13.41 -2.46
C TYR A 64 -12.60 -14.34 -3.39
N GLU A 65 -13.94 -14.29 -3.33
CA GLU A 65 -14.82 -15.10 -4.19
C GLU A 65 -14.51 -14.88 -5.67
N TYR A 66 -14.42 -13.60 -6.09
CA TYR A 66 -14.13 -13.26 -7.48
C TYR A 66 -12.76 -13.81 -7.95
N LEU A 67 -11.72 -13.68 -7.14
CA LEU A 67 -10.38 -14.18 -7.48
C LEU A 67 -10.32 -15.71 -7.50
N MET A 68 -11.05 -16.39 -6.62
CA MET A 68 -11.10 -17.87 -6.60
C MET A 68 -11.86 -18.46 -7.79
N GLU A 69 -12.82 -17.72 -8.36
CA GLU A 69 -13.63 -18.18 -9.49
C GLU A 69 -13.04 -17.80 -10.86
N ASN A 70 -12.03 -16.89 -10.91
CA ASN A 70 -11.56 -16.30 -12.16
C ASN A 70 -10.03 -16.26 -12.26
N ASP A 71 -9.42 -17.27 -12.87
CA ASP A 71 -7.94 -17.42 -12.99
C ASP A 71 -7.23 -16.31 -13.78
N ASN A 72 -7.94 -15.56 -14.63
CA ASN A 72 -7.39 -14.50 -15.48
C ASN A 72 -8.07 -13.16 -15.22
N SER A 73 -8.36 -12.89 -13.96
CA SER A 73 -9.07 -11.69 -13.55
C SER A 73 -8.15 -10.51 -13.26
N SER A 74 -8.70 -9.32 -13.41
CA SER A 74 -8.08 -8.07 -12.96
C SER A 74 -8.95 -7.42 -11.89
N VAL A 75 -8.35 -7.04 -10.80
CA VAL A 75 -9.00 -6.35 -9.67
C VAL A 75 -8.33 -5.01 -9.44
N VAL A 76 -9.13 -3.96 -9.29
CA VAL A 76 -8.68 -2.66 -8.77
C VAL A 76 -9.41 -2.42 -7.46
N SER A 77 -8.70 -2.30 -6.36
CA SER A 77 -9.30 -2.22 -5.02
C SER A 77 -8.88 -0.94 -4.29
N GLY A 78 -9.80 -0.35 -3.55
CA GLY A 78 -9.48 0.54 -2.43
C GLY A 78 -9.35 -0.25 -1.14
N GLY A 79 -9.40 0.42 0.02
CA GLY A 79 -9.43 -0.22 1.33
C GLY A 79 -10.67 -1.09 1.50
N LEU A 80 -10.51 -2.28 2.08
CA LEU A 80 -11.56 -3.29 2.21
C LEU A 80 -11.98 -3.56 3.65
N LYS A 81 -11.16 -3.18 4.62
CA LYS A 81 -11.44 -3.43 6.04
C LYS A 81 -11.06 -2.23 6.89
N ILE A 82 -11.98 -1.83 7.80
CA ILE A 82 -11.71 -0.77 8.77
C ILE A 82 -10.52 -1.13 9.65
N GLY A 83 -9.60 -0.19 9.83
CA GLY A 83 -8.38 -0.37 10.61
C GLY A 83 -7.21 -0.97 9.83
N TRP A 84 -7.40 -1.38 8.58
CA TRP A 84 -6.31 -1.78 7.70
C TRP A 84 -5.81 -0.61 6.86
N SER A 85 -4.51 -0.60 6.60
CA SER A 85 -3.93 0.22 5.56
C SER A 85 -4.12 -0.42 4.19
N THR A 86 -3.97 0.34 3.12
CA THR A 86 -3.93 -0.21 1.76
C THR A 86 -2.69 -1.07 1.51
N ASP A 87 -1.62 -0.91 2.30
CA ASP A 87 -0.48 -1.82 2.30
C ASP A 87 -0.88 -3.20 2.82
N MET A 88 -1.65 -3.25 3.92
CA MET A 88 -2.19 -4.51 4.46
C MET A 88 -3.17 -5.17 3.49
N ASP A 89 -4.06 -4.39 2.85
CA ASP A 89 -4.93 -4.92 1.79
C ASP A 89 -4.10 -5.55 0.66
N SER A 90 -3.00 -4.90 0.24
CA SER A 90 -2.09 -5.43 -0.79
C SER A 90 -1.43 -6.75 -0.36
N ALA A 91 -1.02 -6.85 0.91
CA ALA A 91 -0.41 -8.06 1.46
C ALA A 91 -1.40 -9.23 1.51
N VAL A 92 -2.65 -8.97 1.89
CA VAL A 92 -3.71 -9.98 1.89
C VAL A 92 -4.03 -10.44 0.47
N PHE A 93 -4.10 -9.53 -0.50
CA PHE A 93 -4.27 -9.92 -1.90
C PHE A 93 -3.10 -10.76 -2.42
N ALA A 94 -1.85 -10.41 -2.07
CA ALA A 94 -0.68 -11.19 -2.46
C ALA A 94 -0.77 -12.64 -1.93
N ASP A 95 -1.17 -12.82 -0.66
CA ASP A 95 -1.40 -14.14 -0.05
C ASP A 95 -2.54 -14.91 -0.76
N ILE A 96 -3.65 -14.24 -1.10
CA ILE A 96 -4.80 -14.85 -1.80
C ILE A 96 -4.40 -15.38 -3.18
N ILE A 97 -3.67 -14.61 -3.97
CA ILE A 97 -3.29 -14.99 -5.34
C ILE A 97 -1.94 -15.71 -5.42
N GLY A 98 -1.28 -15.96 -4.28
CA GLY A 98 -0.05 -16.74 -4.19
C GLY A 98 1.16 -16.07 -4.83
N VAL A 99 1.31 -14.74 -4.72
CA VAL A 99 2.50 -14.02 -5.15
C VAL A 99 3.35 -13.61 -3.95
N ASP A 100 4.66 -13.59 -4.14
CA ASP A 100 5.67 -13.34 -3.12
C ASP A 100 6.23 -11.91 -3.15
N ARG A 101 5.72 -11.06 -4.05
CA ARG A 101 6.21 -9.67 -4.18
C ARG A 101 5.12 -8.67 -4.47
N ILE A 102 5.16 -7.56 -3.74
CA ILE A 102 4.30 -6.39 -3.91
C ILE A 102 5.16 -5.22 -4.41
N TYR A 103 4.71 -4.53 -5.44
CA TYR A 103 5.33 -3.28 -5.90
C TYR A 103 4.55 -2.10 -5.33
N LYS A 104 5.18 -1.35 -4.42
CA LYS A 104 4.62 -0.14 -3.84
C LYS A 104 5.14 1.08 -4.58
N ILE A 105 4.28 1.65 -5.44
CA ILE A 105 4.56 2.91 -6.13
C ILE A 105 4.21 4.06 -5.19
N SER A 106 5.21 4.84 -4.79
CA SER A 106 5.12 5.87 -3.75
C SER A 106 5.55 7.25 -4.25
N ASN A 107 5.36 8.27 -3.41
CA ASN A 107 5.92 9.61 -3.62
C ASN A 107 7.43 9.69 -3.33
N VAL A 108 8.01 8.67 -2.70
CA VAL A 108 9.45 8.52 -2.47
C VAL A 108 10.02 7.43 -3.37
N ASN A 109 11.24 7.62 -3.86
CA ASN A 109 11.86 6.67 -4.80
C ASN A 109 12.42 5.43 -4.11
N TYR A 110 12.77 5.52 -2.83
CA TYR A 110 13.48 4.48 -2.09
C TYR A 110 13.03 4.43 -0.64
N LEU A 111 13.42 3.37 0.04
CA LEU A 111 13.45 3.30 1.48
C LEU A 111 14.65 4.13 2.00
N TYR A 112 14.43 4.87 3.08
CA TYR A 112 15.46 5.67 3.76
C TYR A 112 15.53 5.28 5.23
N ASP A 113 16.71 5.48 5.83
CA ASP A 113 16.92 5.29 7.27
C ASP A 113 16.28 6.38 8.12
N LEU A 114 16.04 7.55 7.53
CA LEU A 114 15.38 8.73 8.13
C LEU A 114 14.43 9.33 7.10
N ASP A 115 13.50 10.17 7.55
CA ASP A 115 12.61 10.91 6.64
C ASP A 115 13.42 11.90 5.78
N PRO A 116 13.51 11.71 4.46
CA PRO A 116 14.31 12.55 3.56
C PRO A 116 13.73 13.96 3.39
N ASP A 117 12.44 14.17 3.67
CA ASP A 117 11.81 15.50 3.60
C ASP A 117 12.24 16.39 4.79
N VAL A 118 12.63 15.78 5.91
CA VAL A 118 13.05 16.45 7.13
C VAL A 118 14.57 16.39 7.33
N ASN A 119 15.21 15.30 6.92
CA ASN A 119 16.61 15.00 7.14
C ASN A 119 17.39 14.95 5.82
N LYS A 120 18.29 15.93 5.60
CA LYS A 120 19.14 15.97 4.40
C LYS A 120 20.22 14.87 4.37
N ASP A 121 20.52 14.28 5.52
CA ASP A 121 21.52 13.22 5.67
C ASP A 121 20.90 11.81 5.56
N ALA A 122 19.59 11.72 5.24
CA ALA A 122 18.90 10.47 5.05
C ALA A 122 19.57 9.60 3.97
N LYS A 123 19.87 8.35 4.31
CA LYS A 123 20.57 7.40 3.42
C LYS A 123 19.59 6.44 2.79
N ILE A 124 19.80 6.19 1.51
CA ILE A 124 19.05 5.19 0.76
C ILE A 124 19.43 3.80 1.25
N ILE A 125 18.41 2.98 1.48
CA ILE A 125 18.52 1.54 1.76
C ILE A 125 17.95 0.81 0.56
N LYS A 126 18.82 0.20 -0.25
CA LYS A 126 18.40 -0.50 -1.48
C LYS A 126 17.84 -1.89 -1.22
N ASP A 127 18.34 -2.54 -0.16
CA ASP A 127 18.01 -3.92 0.17
C ASP A 127 18.10 -4.14 1.67
N ILE A 128 17.06 -4.76 2.26
CA ILE A 128 16.97 -5.02 3.70
C ILE A 128 16.04 -6.21 3.97
N SER A 129 16.39 -7.04 4.95
CA SER A 129 15.46 -8.07 5.42
C SER A 129 14.34 -7.47 6.30
N TRP A 130 13.24 -8.23 6.50
CA TRP A 130 12.20 -7.80 7.44
C TRP A 130 12.73 -7.59 8.86
N GLU A 131 13.67 -8.43 9.33
CA GLU A 131 14.29 -8.26 10.65
C GLU A 131 15.10 -6.95 10.73
N GLY A 132 15.83 -6.64 9.65
CA GLY A 132 16.56 -5.38 9.53
C GLY A 132 15.61 -4.19 9.54
N TYR A 133 14.47 -4.30 8.82
CA TYR A 133 13.42 -3.30 8.80
C TYR A 133 12.79 -3.10 10.19
N PHE A 134 12.48 -4.19 10.91
CA PHE A 134 11.96 -4.12 12.28
C PHE A 134 12.93 -3.45 13.24
N SER A 135 14.22 -3.82 13.14
CA SER A 135 15.28 -3.18 13.95
C SER A 135 15.41 -1.68 13.66
N LEU A 136 15.35 -1.29 12.37
CA LEU A 136 15.50 0.09 11.94
C LEU A 136 14.36 1.00 12.43
N PHE A 137 13.12 0.50 12.33
CA PHE A 137 11.91 1.28 12.66
C PHE A 137 11.36 0.98 14.06
N GLY A 138 12.06 0.19 14.88
CA GLY A 138 11.65 -0.14 16.24
C GLY A 138 10.35 -0.95 16.29
N ILE A 139 10.13 -1.86 15.34
CA ILE A 139 8.93 -2.70 15.29
C ILE A 139 9.18 -3.96 16.12
N SER A 140 8.31 -4.22 17.10
CA SER A 140 8.29 -5.44 17.91
C SER A 140 6.92 -6.11 17.83
N GLU A 141 6.89 -7.45 17.93
CA GLU A 141 5.62 -8.21 17.96
C GLU A 141 4.78 -7.88 19.20
N ASP A 142 5.43 -7.46 20.30
CA ASP A 142 4.80 -7.21 21.58
C ASP A 142 4.32 -5.77 21.78
N ASP A 143 4.67 -4.85 20.87
CA ASP A 143 4.32 -3.43 21.03
C ASP A 143 2.86 -3.15 20.69
N VAL A 144 2.22 -2.35 21.52
CA VAL A 144 0.90 -1.77 21.25
C VAL A 144 1.06 -0.69 20.17
N HIS A 145 0.27 -0.78 19.12
CA HIS A 145 0.24 0.17 18.02
C HIS A 145 0.17 1.62 18.51
N GLU A 146 1.25 2.39 18.30
CA GLU A 146 1.19 3.85 18.38
C GLU A 146 0.82 4.40 16.99
N PRO A 147 -0.38 4.98 16.85
CA PRO A 147 -0.76 5.64 15.59
C PRO A 147 0.04 6.94 15.52
N ASN A 148 0.99 7.06 14.62
CA ASN A 148 1.64 8.28 14.13
C ASN A 148 3.11 8.12 13.69
N ASN A 149 3.67 6.91 13.66
CA ASN A 149 4.95 6.73 12.98
C ASN A 149 4.68 6.55 11.48
N SER A 150 5.04 7.57 10.70
CA SER A 150 5.02 7.49 9.23
C SER A 150 6.16 6.59 8.77
N ILE A 151 5.93 5.27 8.84
CA ILE A 151 6.87 4.26 8.35
C ILE A 151 6.45 3.81 6.95
N PRO A 152 7.40 3.44 6.08
CA PRO A 152 7.12 3.12 4.66
C PRO A 152 6.15 1.96 4.44
N VAL A 153 6.22 0.90 5.26
CA VAL A 153 5.23 -0.19 5.33
C VAL A 153 4.79 -0.29 6.78
N ASP A 154 3.49 -0.19 7.03
CA ASP A 154 2.99 -0.19 8.41
C ASP A 154 3.30 -1.50 9.16
N ARG A 155 3.29 -1.41 10.50
CA ARG A 155 3.67 -2.50 11.38
C ARG A 155 2.88 -3.79 11.11
N GLU A 156 1.57 -3.72 11.06
CA GLU A 156 0.71 -4.92 10.89
C GLU A 156 0.98 -5.59 9.55
N CYS A 157 1.10 -4.79 8.49
CA CYS A 157 1.44 -5.27 7.16
C CYS A 157 2.85 -5.89 7.13
N SER A 158 3.85 -5.24 7.73
CA SER A 158 5.23 -5.73 7.72
C SER A 158 5.39 -7.06 8.47
N LEU A 159 4.75 -7.21 9.64
CA LEU A 159 4.72 -8.48 10.39
C LEU A 159 3.99 -9.59 9.61
N PHE A 160 2.87 -9.26 8.96
CA PHE A 160 2.15 -10.20 8.11
C PHE A 160 3.01 -10.67 6.93
N CYS A 161 3.67 -9.75 6.23
CA CYS A 161 4.53 -10.05 5.09
C CYS A 161 5.74 -10.91 5.50
N HIS A 162 6.39 -10.58 6.61
CA HIS A 162 7.47 -11.41 7.16
C HIS A 162 7.01 -12.85 7.41
N LYS A 163 5.88 -13.02 8.11
CA LYS A 163 5.31 -14.34 8.40
C LYS A 163 4.93 -15.14 7.16
N LYS A 164 4.49 -14.46 6.10
CA LYS A 164 4.03 -15.08 4.85
C LYS A 164 5.12 -15.22 3.79
N GLY A 165 6.32 -14.71 4.03
CA GLY A 165 7.40 -14.73 3.05
C GLY A 165 7.15 -13.79 1.87
N ILE A 166 6.40 -12.69 2.07
CA ILE A 166 6.08 -11.69 1.03
C ILE A 166 7.07 -10.55 1.12
N SER A 167 7.59 -10.12 -0.03
CA SER A 167 8.49 -8.98 -0.18
C SER A 167 7.75 -7.72 -0.59
N PHE A 168 8.25 -6.55 -0.16
CA PHE A 168 7.85 -5.26 -0.70
C PHE A 168 8.97 -4.64 -1.53
N PHE A 169 8.64 -4.17 -2.72
CA PHE A 169 9.54 -3.36 -3.54
C PHE A 169 8.99 -1.93 -3.63
N ILE A 170 9.69 -0.99 -2.98
CA ILE A 170 9.28 0.43 -2.93
C ILE A 170 9.97 1.18 -4.06
N CYS A 171 9.21 1.88 -4.87
CA CYS A 171 9.70 2.69 -5.99
C CYS A 171 8.91 3.99 -6.15
N GLY A 172 9.51 4.97 -6.82
CA GLY A 172 8.91 6.28 -7.02
C GLY A 172 7.93 6.34 -8.18
N GLY A 173 6.79 7.01 -7.99
CA GLY A 173 5.78 7.17 -9.01
C GLY A 173 5.77 8.54 -9.72
N LYS A 174 6.66 9.47 -9.36
CA LYS A 174 6.67 10.82 -9.94
C LYS A 174 6.93 10.81 -11.44
N ASP A 175 7.89 10.01 -11.89
CA ASP A 175 8.27 9.90 -13.31
C ASP A 175 7.19 9.20 -14.14
N LEU A 176 6.40 8.31 -13.53
CA LEU A 176 5.23 7.72 -14.16
C LEU A 176 4.14 8.76 -14.41
N ALA A 177 3.88 9.62 -13.43
CA ALA A 177 2.87 10.67 -13.53
C ALA A 177 3.24 11.74 -14.56
N SER A 178 4.53 12.02 -14.76
CA SER A 178 5.04 12.93 -15.80
C SER A 178 5.23 12.29 -17.19
N ASN A 179 4.98 10.98 -17.33
CA ASN A 179 5.27 10.17 -18.52
C ASN A 179 6.75 10.15 -18.92
N GLU A 180 7.66 10.40 -17.99
CA GLU A 180 9.12 10.34 -18.23
C GLU A 180 9.64 8.91 -18.24
N LYS A 181 8.99 8.01 -17.46
CA LYS A 181 9.32 6.59 -17.40
C LYS A 181 8.05 5.74 -17.52
N ASN A 182 8.19 4.54 -18.08
CA ASN A 182 7.15 3.53 -18.07
C ASN A 182 7.20 2.70 -16.76
N LEU A 183 6.20 1.84 -16.56
CA LEU A 183 6.09 1.03 -15.35
C LEU A 183 7.28 0.08 -15.16
N GLU A 184 7.79 -0.54 -16.24
CA GLU A 184 8.92 -1.48 -16.17
C GLU A 184 10.20 -0.78 -15.71
N GLU A 185 10.44 0.43 -16.19
CA GLU A 185 11.59 1.26 -15.77
C GLU A 185 11.46 1.66 -14.29
N ILE A 186 10.26 2.01 -13.82
CA ILE A 186 10.03 2.38 -12.43
C ILE A 186 10.24 1.20 -11.48
N ILE A 187 9.68 0.03 -11.79
CA ILE A 187 9.83 -1.17 -10.95
C ILE A 187 11.21 -1.83 -11.04
N SER A 188 12.12 -1.32 -11.87
CA SER A 188 13.52 -1.76 -11.95
C SER A 188 14.45 -1.02 -11.00
N ASP A 189 14.02 0.14 -10.45
CA ASP A 189 14.84 0.96 -9.55
C ASP A 189 14.05 1.36 -8.30
N GLY A 190 14.45 0.85 -7.17
CA GLY A 190 13.76 1.02 -5.89
C GLY A 190 14.51 0.38 -4.74
N SER A 191 13.77 0.06 -3.69
CA SER A 191 14.25 -0.62 -2.49
C SER A 191 13.47 -1.90 -2.23
N LEU A 192 14.16 -2.99 -1.98
CA LEU A 192 13.59 -4.29 -1.65
C LEU A 192 13.61 -4.51 -0.14
N ILE A 193 12.44 -4.86 0.42
CA ILE A 193 12.29 -5.41 1.76
C ILE A 193 11.84 -6.86 1.60
N HIS A 194 12.58 -7.81 2.18
CA HIS A 194 12.38 -9.24 1.89
C HIS A 194 12.49 -10.12 3.15
N PRO A 195 12.02 -11.37 3.10
CA PRO A 195 12.22 -12.38 4.17
C PRO A 195 13.67 -12.63 4.51
#